data_0b5943574fb4b135769b2dd342f3f2b8
#
_entry.id   0b5943574fb4b135769b2dd342f3f2b8
#
_cell.length_a   1.000
_cell.length_b   1.000
_cell.length_c   1.000
_cell.angle_alpha   90.00
_cell.angle_beta   90.00
_cell.angle_gamma   90.00
#
_symmetry.space_group_name_H-M   'P 1'
#
loop_
_entity.id
_entity.type
_entity.pdbx_description
1 polymer ?
#
loop_
_entity_poly.entity_id
_entity_poly.type
_entity_poly.pdbx_seq_one_letter_code
_entity_poly.pdbx_strand_id
1 'polypeptide(L)'
;MGEICSSFSVVARNGKLVRAGTYSLLDFDTMWKVISGIFLGWTLGSNDSANIFGTGVVAKIIRYRTAIILTSIFVILGAVVEGEKCFATVGELSRLTPESAFWTALAAGITMFILTYLALPCSTSQAIIGAILGASMFSGIVDFSRLYKIVACWILAPIAAVIISFVLYHLIGFFIARYMISPQKRSFFIFWGLIFAGCFGAYALGSNNVANVTGVYVGSGLLTPFEGALIGSLSIASGVLTYSKKVMMTVGKEITPLDEYAAFIAALSGAITVELFTQVGVPVSSSQAIVGGVAGVGLVKGARTVSRQTLIRIVMGWVSTPISAGVISYVLLKLYV
;
A
#
# COMPACT_ATOMS: atom_id res chain seq x y z
N MET A 1 -22.49 6.66 -40.77
CA MET A 1 -21.23 6.19 -40.15
C MET A 1 -20.53 7.44 -39.66
N GLY A 2 -20.83 7.85 -38.43
CA GLY A 2 -20.46 9.15 -37.85
C GLY A 2 -19.26 9.00 -36.95
N GLU A 3 -18.35 9.92 -37.11
CA GLU A 3 -17.14 10.12 -36.35
C GLU A 3 -17.49 10.45 -34.89
N ILE A 4 -17.00 9.65 -33.96
CA ILE A 4 -16.94 10.00 -32.56
C ILE A 4 -15.62 10.76 -32.35
N CYS A 5 -15.69 12.08 -32.47
CA CYS A 5 -14.60 12.98 -32.16
C CYS A 5 -14.58 13.23 -30.64
N SER A 6 -13.66 12.60 -29.92
CA SER A 6 -13.44 12.82 -28.50
C SER A 6 -12.67 14.13 -28.29
N SER A 7 -13.24 14.98 -27.46
CA SER A 7 -12.76 16.32 -27.08
C SER A 7 -11.39 16.24 -26.38
N PHE A 8 -10.34 16.74 -27.03
CA PHE A 8 -9.02 16.95 -26.41
C PHE A 8 -8.99 18.34 -25.75
N SER A 9 -8.75 18.39 -24.47
CA SER A 9 -8.44 19.63 -23.76
C SER A 9 -6.99 20.05 -24.04
N VAL A 10 -6.85 21.15 -24.79
CA VAL A 10 -5.59 21.78 -25.11
C VAL A 10 -5.30 22.80 -24.00
N VAL A 11 -4.25 22.60 -23.21
CA VAL A 11 -3.75 23.62 -22.28
C VAL A 11 -2.71 24.46 -23.00
N ALA A 12 -3.06 25.71 -23.32
CA ALA A 12 -2.13 26.67 -23.90
C ALA A 12 -1.18 27.22 -22.83
N ARG A 13 0.12 27.01 -22.99
CA ARG A 13 1.16 27.69 -22.22
C ARG A 13 2.16 28.31 -23.19
N ASN A 14 2.32 29.62 -23.11
CA ASN A 14 3.25 30.44 -23.91
C ASN A 14 3.10 30.36 -25.46
N GLY A 15 1.85 30.39 -25.98
CA GLY A 15 1.63 30.56 -27.42
C GLY A 15 2.08 29.42 -28.33
N LYS A 16 2.51 28.26 -27.78
CA LYS A 16 2.79 27.05 -28.53
C LYS A 16 1.82 25.96 -28.12
N LEU A 17 1.07 25.43 -29.07
CA LEU A 17 0.27 24.22 -28.94
C LEU A 17 1.23 23.03 -28.73
N VAL A 18 1.37 22.60 -27.50
CA VAL A 18 2.04 21.32 -27.21
C VAL A 18 0.96 20.25 -27.39
N ARG A 19 1.04 19.50 -28.47
CA ARG A 19 0.31 18.24 -28.59
C ARG A 19 0.73 17.37 -27.40
N ALA A 20 -0.21 17.07 -26.52
CA ALA A 20 -0.04 15.96 -25.59
C ALA A 20 0.23 14.72 -26.46
N GLY A 21 1.46 14.24 -26.45
CA GLY A 21 1.81 13.01 -27.12
C GLY A 21 0.98 11.91 -26.49
N THR A 22 0.07 11.31 -27.26
CA THR A 22 -0.65 10.11 -26.87
C THR A 22 0.37 8.99 -26.83
N TYR A 23 1.00 8.78 -25.68
CA TYR A 23 1.77 7.56 -25.44
C TYR A 23 0.78 6.38 -25.48
N SER A 24 0.97 5.47 -26.40
CA SER A 24 0.19 4.24 -26.45
C SER A 24 0.90 3.19 -25.60
N LEU A 25 0.15 2.45 -24.77
CA LEU A 25 0.68 1.27 -24.06
C LEU A 25 1.30 0.24 -25.02
N LEU A 26 1.01 0.33 -26.32
CA LEU A 26 1.57 -0.54 -27.36
C LEU A 26 2.93 -0.04 -27.87
N ASP A 27 3.38 1.18 -27.49
CA ASP A 27 4.69 1.68 -27.84
C ASP A 27 5.77 1.05 -26.95
N PHE A 28 6.80 0.49 -27.58
CA PHE A 28 7.93 -0.13 -26.89
C PHE A 28 8.59 0.84 -25.91
N ASP A 29 8.71 2.13 -26.26
CA ASP A 29 9.27 3.19 -25.43
C ASP A 29 8.45 3.51 -24.17
N THR A 30 7.16 3.24 -24.20
CA THR A 30 6.29 3.33 -23.02
C THR A 30 6.39 2.09 -22.15
N MET A 31 6.36 0.92 -22.76
CA MET A 31 6.34 -0.35 -22.03
C MET A 31 7.59 -0.58 -21.16
N TRP A 32 8.78 -0.33 -21.72
CA TRP A 32 10.01 -0.56 -20.94
C TRP A 32 10.12 0.34 -19.71
N LYS A 33 9.61 1.59 -19.78
CA LYS A 33 9.60 2.54 -18.67
C LYS A 33 8.68 2.10 -17.51
N VAL A 34 7.60 1.38 -17.82
CA VAL A 34 6.65 0.90 -16.81
C VAL A 34 7.13 -0.39 -16.10
N ILE A 35 8.11 -1.09 -16.65
CA ILE A 35 8.63 -2.35 -16.07
C ILE A 35 9.09 -2.16 -14.61
N SER A 36 9.73 -1.04 -14.29
CA SER A 36 10.17 -0.77 -12.90
C SER A 36 9.00 -0.58 -11.94
N GLY A 37 7.87 0.00 -12.40
CA GLY A 37 6.63 0.06 -11.64
C GLY A 37 6.01 -1.33 -11.45
N ILE A 38 6.00 -2.16 -12.50
CA ILE A 38 5.54 -3.55 -12.39
C ILE A 38 6.37 -4.32 -11.37
N PHE A 39 7.69 -4.14 -11.38
CA PHE A 39 8.59 -4.74 -10.37
C PHE A 39 8.29 -4.23 -8.96
N LEU A 40 8.09 -2.91 -8.78
CA LEU A 40 7.70 -2.34 -7.50
C LEU A 40 6.34 -2.88 -7.01
N GLY A 41 5.35 -3.00 -7.91
CA GLY A 41 4.05 -3.58 -7.58
C GLY A 41 4.15 -5.06 -7.16
N TRP A 42 4.97 -5.84 -7.85
CA TRP A 42 5.25 -7.21 -7.48
C TRP A 42 5.90 -7.32 -6.08
N THR A 43 6.86 -6.47 -5.75
CA THR A 43 7.48 -6.44 -4.42
C THR A 43 6.49 -6.00 -3.34
N LEU A 44 5.65 -5.01 -3.62
CA LEU A 44 4.58 -4.55 -2.74
C LEU A 44 3.60 -5.70 -2.42
N GLY A 45 3.07 -6.34 -3.45
CA GLY A 45 2.14 -7.46 -3.27
C GLY A 45 2.73 -8.62 -2.47
N SER A 46 4.01 -8.91 -2.70
CA SER A 46 4.76 -9.94 -1.97
C SER A 46 4.92 -9.62 -0.47
N ASN A 47 5.10 -8.33 -0.12
CA ASN A 47 5.31 -7.87 1.25
C ASN A 47 3.98 -7.61 1.98
N ASP A 48 3.13 -6.76 1.41
CA ASP A 48 1.98 -6.19 2.11
C ASP A 48 0.79 -7.15 2.24
N SER A 49 0.72 -8.22 1.43
CA SER A 49 -0.27 -9.29 1.60
C SER A 49 -0.21 -9.95 2.98
N ALA A 50 0.96 -9.92 3.63
CA ALA A 50 1.14 -10.43 4.99
C ALA A 50 0.33 -9.63 6.03
N ASN A 51 0.12 -8.35 5.78
CA ASN A 51 -0.63 -7.44 6.67
C ASN A 51 -2.15 -7.67 6.60
N ILE A 52 -2.64 -8.36 5.56
CA ILE A 52 -4.07 -8.59 5.32
C ILE A 52 -4.55 -9.87 6.00
N PHE A 53 -4.06 -11.01 5.53
CA PHE A 53 -4.48 -12.32 6.01
C PHE A 53 -3.42 -13.06 6.84
N GLY A 54 -2.25 -12.43 7.09
CA GLY A 54 -1.11 -13.12 7.71
C GLY A 54 -1.45 -13.74 9.06
N THR A 55 -2.12 -13.00 9.95
CA THR A 55 -2.57 -13.50 11.26
C THR A 55 -3.54 -14.67 11.13
N GLY A 56 -4.51 -14.59 10.23
CA GLY A 56 -5.50 -15.65 9.98
C GLY A 56 -4.89 -16.92 9.36
N VAL A 57 -3.90 -16.76 8.48
CA VAL A 57 -3.19 -17.89 7.85
C VAL A 57 -2.26 -18.59 8.85
N VAL A 58 -1.51 -17.83 9.64
CA VAL A 58 -0.62 -18.39 10.67
C VAL A 58 -1.41 -19.09 11.78
N ALA A 59 -2.54 -18.53 12.19
CA ALA A 59 -3.47 -19.14 13.14
C ALA A 59 -4.24 -20.35 12.54
N LYS A 60 -4.01 -20.69 11.26
CA LYS A 60 -4.69 -21.77 10.52
C LYS A 60 -6.22 -21.62 10.42
N ILE A 61 -6.74 -20.42 10.60
CA ILE A 61 -8.17 -20.10 10.45
C ILE A 61 -8.52 -20.06 8.96
N ILE A 62 -7.65 -19.51 8.14
CA ILE A 62 -7.82 -19.37 6.69
C ILE A 62 -6.70 -20.09 5.97
N ARG A 63 -7.04 -20.83 4.91
CA ARG A 63 -6.05 -21.50 4.06
C ARG A 63 -5.27 -20.47 3.25
N TYR A 64 -3.94 -20.62 3.15
CA TYR A 64 -3.07 -19.74 2.37
C TYR A 64 -3.58 -19.49 0.95
N ARG A 65 -4.01 -20.55 0.23
CA ARG A 65 -4.52 -20.43 -1.15
C ARG A 65 -5.76 -19.52 -1.23
N THR A 66 -6.69 -19.66 -0.28
CA THR A 66 -7.90 -18.82 -0.19
C THR A 66 -7.50 -17.35 0.08
N ALA A 67 -6.57 -17.14 1.00
CA ALA A 67 -6.08 -15.80 1.35
C ALA A 67 -5.50 -15.07 0.13
N ILE A 68 -4.59 -15.70 -0.63
CA ILE A 68 -3.95 -15.04 -1.78
C ILE A 68 -4.91 -14.78 -2.93
N ILE A 69 -5.87 -15.67 -3.17
CA ILE A 69 -6.89 -15.47 -4.21
C ILE A 69 -7.80 -14.30 -3.86
N LEU A 70 -8.34 -14.27 -2.63
CA LEU A 70 -9.17 -13.18 -2.15
C LEU A 70 -8.40 -11.84 -2.17
N THR A 71 -7.16 -11.84 -1.67
CA THR A 71 -6.32 -10.64 -1.71
C THR A 71 -6.15 -10.13 -3.13
N SER A 72 -5.81 -10.99 -4.09
CA SER A 72 -5.61 -10.59 -5.48
C SER A 72 -6.86 -9.99 -6.12
N ILE A 73 -8.03 -10.61 -5.89
CA ILE A 73 -9.30 -10.11 -6.45
C ILE A 73 -9.64 -8.74 -5.84
N PHE A 74 -9.57 -8.61 -4.52
CA PHE A 74 -10.00 -7.38 -3.86
C PHE A 74 -8.98 -6.24 -4.01
N VAL A 75 -7.68 -6.53 -4.17
CA VAL A 75 -6.67 -5.52 -4.54
C VAL A 75 -6.97 -4.91 -5.91
N ILE A 76 -7.28 -5.75 -6.92
CA ILE A 76 -7.63 -5.26 -8.25
C ILE A 76 -8.92 -4.43 -8.17
N LEU A 77 -9.92 -4.91 -7.44
CA LEU A 77 -11.19 -4.21 -7.28
C LEU A 77 -10.99 -2.83 -6.64
N GLY A 78 -10.27 -2.75 -5.52
CA GLY A 78 -10.02 -1.50 -4.81
C GLY A 78 -9.23 -0.49 -5.65
N ALA A 79 -8.19 -0.97 -6.35
CA ALA A 79 -7.37 -0.11 -7.20
C ALA A 79 -8.16 0.48 -8.38
N VAL A 80 -9.00 -0.33 -9.04
CA VAL A 80 -9.79 0.12 -10.20
C VAL A 80 -10.92 1.05 -9.78
N VAL A 81 -11.55 0.82 -8.61
CA VAL A 81 -12.71 1.61 -8.16
C VAL A 81 -12.27 2.93 -7.51
N GLU A 82 -11.21 2.93 -6.70
CA GLU A 82 -10.84 4.10 -5.88
C GLU A 82 -9.36 4.51 -5.96
N GLY A 83 -8.53 3.77 -6.67
CA GLY A 83 -7.08 4.04 -6.72
C GLY A 83 -6.71 5.43 -7.22
N GLU A 84 -7.55 6.04 -8.05
CA GLU A 84 -7.35 7.39 -8.59
C GLU A 84 -7.22 8.46 -7.51
N LYS A 85 -7.88 8.28 -6.35
CA LYS A 85 -7.86 9.24 -5.24
C LYS A 85 -6.46 9.57 -4.72
N CYS A 86 -5.53 8.62 -4.79
CA CYS A 86 -4.16 8.78 -4.29
C CYS A 86 -3.14 9.17 -5.35
N PHE A 87 -3.46 9.11 -6.65
CA PHE A 87 -2.50 9.38 -7.73
C PHE A 87 -1.97 10.82 -7.70
N ALA A 88 -2.84 11.80 -7.47
CA ALA A 88 -2.43 13.21 -7.42
C ALA A 88 -1.40 13.47 -6.33
N THR A 89 -1.53 12.84 -5.16
CA THR A 89 -0.60 13.04 -4.04
C THR A 89 0.81 12.53 -4.35
N VAL A 90 0.92 11.38 -5.03
CA VAL A 90 2.21 10.80 -5.40
C VAL A 90 2.78 11.46 -6.65
N GLY A 91 1.96 11.60 -7.69
CA GLY A 91 2.38 12.08 -9.00
C GLY A 91 2.77 13.55 -9.02
N GLU A 92 2.18 14.37 -8.14
CA GLU A 92 2.46 15.81 -8.08
C GLU A 92 3.43 16.21 -6.97
N LEU A 93 3.99 15.25 -6.21
CA LEU A 93 4.98 15.52 -5.17
C LEU A 93 6.28 16.08 -5.77
N SER A 94 6.63 15.65 -6.98
CA SER A 94 7.75 16.15 -7.77
C SER A 94 7.41 16.08 -9.25
N ARG A 95 8.02 16.98 -10.04
CA ARG A 95 7.87 16.98 -11.50
C ARG A 95 8.89 16.02 -12.12
N LEU A 96 8.50 14.76 -12.25
CA LEU A 96 9.33 13.73 -12.87
C LEU A 96 9.06 13.65 -14.38
N THR A 97 10.13 13.45 -15.16
CA THR A 97 10.02 13.00 -16.56
C THR A 97 9.73 11.48 -16.57
N PRO A 98 9.24 10.92 -17.69
CA PRO A 98 9.06 9.47 -17.80
C PRO A 98 10.33 8.65 -17.49
N GLU A 99 11.50 9.14 -17.86
CA GLU A 99 12.80 8.51 -17.56
C GLU A 99 13.10 8.55 -16.06
N SER A 100 12.92 9.74 -15.43
CA SER A 100 13.11 9.88 -13.99
C SER A 100 12.11 9.06 -13.20
N ALA A 101 10.87 8.90 -13.67
CA ALA A 101 9.86 8.05 -13.06
C ALA A 101 10.30 6.58 -13.08
N PHE A 102 10.88 6.10 -14.18
CA PHE A 102 11.45 4.74 -14.27
C PHE A 102 12.51 4.51 -13.19
N TRP A 103 13.52 5.36 -13.09
CA TRP A 103 14.62 5.19 -12.14
C TRP A 103 14.16 5.34 -10.70
N THR A 104 13.20 6.24 -10.45
CA THR A 104 12.59 6.43 -9.13
C THR A 104 11.83 5.19 -8.68
N ALA A 105 10.97 4.64 -9.54
CA ALA A 105 10.23 3.41 -9.23
C ALA A 105 11.17 2.20 -9.11
N LEU A 106 12.24 2.13 -9.91
CA LEU A 106 13.25 1.08 -9.81
C LEU A 106 13.97 1.14 -8.46
N ALA A 107 14.36 2.33 -8.00
CA ALA A 107 15.01 2.52 -6.70
C ALA A 107 14.11 2.06 -5.54
N ALA A 108 12.84 2.44 -5.56
CA ALA A 108 11.85 1.99 -4.60
C ALA A 108 11.67 0.46 -4.66
N GLY A 109 11.57 -0.11 -5.87
CA GLY A 109 11.43 -1.54 -6.10
C GLY A 109 12.64 -2.34 -5.59
N ILE A 110 13.86 -1.89 -5.86
CA ILE A 110 15.09 -2.53 -5.35
C ILE A 110 15.10 -2.49 -3.80
N THR A 111 14.78 -1.34 -3.21
CA THR A 111 14.73 -1.20 -1.75
C THR A 111 13.72 -2.17 -1.15
N MET A 112 12.50 -2.19 -1.69
CA MET A 112 11.43 -3.10 -1.26
C MET A 112 11.81 -4.57 -1.46
N PHE A 113 12.46 -4.91 -2.58
CA PHE A 113 12.88 -6.27 -2.86
C PHE A 113 13.91 -6.76 -1.82
N ILE A 114 14.93 -5.96 -1.51
CA ILE A 114 15.93 -6.30 -0.51
C ILE A 114 15.29 -6.52 0.85
N LEU A 115 14.45 -5.59 1.31
CA LEU A 115 13.78 -5.69 2.60
C LEU A 115 12.80 -6.88 2.67
N THR A 116 12.08 -7.15 1.58
CA THR A 116 11.18 -8.32 1.46
C THR A 116 11.97 -9.63 1.47
N TYR A 117 13.11 -9.69 0.77
CA TYR A 117 13.99 -10.87 0.78
C TYR A 117 14.53 -11.18 2.18
N LEU A 118 14.87 -10.14 2.95
CA LEU A 118 15.28 -10.22 4.35
C LEU A 118 14.10 -10.47 5.31
N ALA A 119 12.87 -10.55 4.78
CA ALA A 119 11.62 -10.69 5.54
C ALA A 119 11.44 -9.59 6.60
N LEU A 120 11.93 -8.39 6.33
CA LEU A 120 11.75 -7.23 7.19
C LEU A 120 10.43 -6.51 6.84
N PRO A 121 9.62 -6.14 7.83
CA PRO A 121 8.44 -5.33 7.61
C PRO A 121 8.86 -3.93 7.14
N CYS A 122 8.42 -3.55 5.97
CA CYS A 122 8.74 -2.28 5.35
C CYS A 122 7.49 -1.61 4.80
N SER A 123 7.62 -0.36 4.39
CA SER A 123 6.51 0.44 3.89
C SER A 123 6.77 0.88 2.45
N THR A 124 5.97 0.38 1.53
CA THR A 124 6.09 0.76 0.11
C THR A 124 5.80 2.25 -0.10
N SER A 125 4.84 2.83 0.65
CA SER A 125 4.58 4.28 0.59
C SER A 125 5.81 5.08 0.99
N GLN A 126 6.54 4.63 2.01
CA GLN A 126 7.80 5.29 2.43
C GLN A 126 8.92 5.08 1.40
N ALA A 127 9.00 3.91 0.78
CA ALA A 127 10.00 3.64 -0.24
C ALA A 127 9.83 4.55 -1.47
N ILE A 128 8.62 4.64 -2.02
CA ILE A 128 8.39 5.47 -3.22
C ILE A 128 8.53 6.97 -2.91
N ILE A 129 8.00 7.44 -1.77
CA ILE A 129 8.15 8.84 -1.37
C ILE A 129 9.63 9.18 -1.13
N GLY A 130 10.37 8.30 -0.45
CA GLY A 130 11.82 8.45 -0.30
C GLY A 130 12.55 8.50 -1.63
N ALA A 131 12.22 7.63 -2.58
CA ALA A 131 12.79 7.62 -3.92
C ALA A 131 12.45 8.91 -4.69
N ILE A 132 11.21 9.44 -4.59
CA ILE A 132 10.82 10.73 -5.18
C ILE A 132 11.64 11.87 -4.56
N LEU A 133 11.86 11.86 -3.25
CA LEU A 133 12.70 12.88 -2.59
C LEU A 133 14.14 12.80 -3.08
N GLY A 134 14.71 11.61 -3.25
CA GLY A 134 16.04 11.43 -3.85
C GLY A 134 16.12 11.97 -5.26
N ALA A 135 15.11 11.71 -6.09
CA ALA A 135 14.98 12.28 -7.42
C ALA A 135 14.84 13.81 -7.39
N SER A 136 14.10 14.32 -6.42
CA SER A 136 13.88 15.76 -6.25
C SER A 136 15.14 16.50 -5.81
N MET A 137 16.03 15.86 -5.06
CA MET A 137 17.35 16.41 -4.73
C MET A 137 18.22 16.57 -5.98
N PHE A 138 18.01 15.74 -7.01
CA PHE A 138 18.66 15.88 -8.31
C PHE A 138 18.05 17.00 -9.15
N SER A 139 16.71 17.12 -9.19
CA SER A 139 15.97 18.10 -10.00
C SER A 139 15.76 19.46 -9.32
N GLY A 140 15.91 19.54 -7.99
CA GLY A 140 15.67 20.74 -7.19
C GLY A 140 14.19 21.10 -6.96
N ILE A 141 13.25 20.23 -7.28
CA ILE A 141 11.80 20.49 -7.22
C ILE A 141 11.11 19.53 -6.28
N VAL A 142 10.61 20.03 -5.13
CA VAL A 142 9.80 19.29 -4.14
C VAL A 142 8.59 20.13 -3.75
N ASP A 143 7.42 19.51 -3.68
CA ASP A 143 6.25 20.10 -3.02
C ASP A 143 6.29 19.78 -1.51
N PHE A 144 6.84 20.69 -0.72
CA PHE A 144 6.94 20.53 0.73
C PHE A 144 5.59 20.50 1.44
N SER A 145 4.55 21.15 0.88
CA SER A 145 3.19 21.12 1.46
C SER A 145 2.62 19.71 1.39
N ARG A 146 2.75 19.02 0.25
CA ARG A 146 2.34 17.64 0.07
C ARG A 146 3.17 16.69 0.92
N LEU A 147 4.49 16.91 0.97
CA LEU A 147 5.39 16.10 1.80
C LEU A 147 5.00 16.17 3.27
N TYR A 148 4.72 17.37 3.81
CA TYR A 148 4.26 17.54 5.18
C TYR A 148 2.96 16.79 5.44
N LYS A 149 1.98 16.90 4.54
CA LYS A 149 0.71 16.16 4.61
C LYS A 149 0.94 14.64 4.68
N ILE A 150 1.83 14.10 3.82
CA ILE A 150 2.15 12.68 3.78
C ILE A 150 2.79 12.23 5.10
N VAL A 151 3.81 12.95 5.58
CA VAL A 151 4.52 12.62 6.83
C VAL A 151 3.58 12.69 8.04
N ALA A 152 2.71 13.70 8.10
CA ALA A 152 1.69 13.79 9.14
C ALA A 152 0.74 12.57 9.11
N CYS A 153 0.30 12.15 7.92
CA CYS A 153 -0.54 10.96 7.76
C CYS A 153 0.19 9.66 8.18
N TRP A 154 1.49 9.54 7.97
CA TRP A 154 2.26 8.38 8.46
C TRP A 154 2.32 8.28 9.99
N ILE A 155 2.28 9.40 10.68
CA ILE A 155 2.20 9.45 12.16
C ILE A 155 0.76 9.19 12.62
N LEU A 156 -0.20 9.79 11.94
CA LEU A 156 -1.61 9.70 12.33
C LEU A 156 -2.22 8.32 12.04
N ALA A 157 -1.79 7.63 10.98
CA ALA A 157 -2.37 6.33 10.61
C ALA A 157 -2.23 5.25 11.70
N PRO A 158 -1.05 4.98 12.28
CA PRO A 158 -0.95 4.00 13.36
C PRO A 158 -1.71 4.44 14.61
N ILE A 159 -1.78 5.73 14.92
CA ILE A 159 -2.55 6.25 16.06
C ILE A 159 -4.05 6.04 15.82
N ALA A 160 -4.55 6.35 14.62
CA ALA A 160 -5.94 6.10 14.25
C ALA A 160 -6.27 4.60 14.36
N ALA A 161 -5.39 3.73 13.87
CA ALA A 161 -5.57 2.28 13.97
C ALA A 161 -5.65 1.79 15.42
N VAL A 162 -4.84 2.34 16.33
CA VAL A 162 -4.93 2.05 17.78
C VAL A 162 -6.30 2.44 18.33
N ILE A 163 -6.76 3.65 18.05
CA ILE A 163 -8.05 4.17 18.54
C ILE A 163 -9.21 3.34 17.97
N ILE A 164 -9.20 3.11 16.65
CA ILE A 164 -10.25 2.34 15.97
C ILE A 164 -10.30 0.91 16.52
N SER A 165 -9.16 0.26 16.70
CA SER A 165 -9.15 -1.11 17.22
C SER A 165 -9.61 -1.20 18.67
N PHE A 166 -9.25 -0.22 19.50
CA PHE A 166 -9.74 -0.12 20.88
C PHE A 166 -11.26 0.03 20.92
N VAL A 167 -11.82 0.91 20.12
CA VAL A 167 -13.28 1.13 20.03
C VAL A 167 -13.99 -0.11 19.48
N LEU A 168 -13.51 -0.66 18.39
CA LEU A 168 -14.12 -1.85 17.76
C LEU A 168 -14.07 -3.07 18.69
N TYR A 169 -12.99 -3.24 19.45
CA TYR A 169 -12.86 -4.35 20.40
C TYR A 169 -14.00 -4.33 21.42
N HIS A 170 -14.29 -3.18 22.00
CA HIS A 170 -15.37 -3.03 22.98
C HIS A 170 -16.76 -3.10 22.32
N LEU A 171 -16.95 -2.40 21.20
CA LEU A 171 -18.25 -2.32 20.53
C LEU A 171 -18.69 -3.69 20.00
N ILE A 172 -17.84 -4.35 19.22
CA ILE A 172 -18.14 -5.68 18.67
C ILE A 172 -18.17 -6.74 19.77
N GLY A 173 -17.28 -6.62 20.78
CA GLY A 173 -17.29 -7.49 21.95
C GLY A 173 -18.59 -7.42 22.73
N PHE A 174 -19.11 -6.22 22.96
CA PHE A 174 -20.42 -6.02 23.57
C PHE A 174 -21.55 -6.65 22.74
N PHE A 175 -21.54 -6.45 21.43
CA PHE A 175 -22.51 -7.07 20.53
C PHE A 175 -22.46 -8.60 20.58
N ILE A 176 -21.26 -9.20 20.50
CA ILE A 176 -21.09 -10.64 20.58
C ILE A 176 -21.57 -11.18 21.94
N ALA A 177 -21.20 -10.54 23.03
CA ALA A 177 -21.62 -10.96 24.37
C ALA A 177 -23.14 -10.89 24.57
N ARG A 178 -23.78 -9.88 23.98
CA ARG A 178 -25.24 -9.65 24.13
C ARG A 178 -26.09 -10.57 23.26
N TYR A 179 -25.65 -10.85 22.03
CA TYR A 179 -26.49 -11.51 21.02
C TYR A 179 -26.00 -12.90 20.60
N MET A 180 -24.75 -13.26 20.91
CA MET A 180 -24.16 -14.52 20.48
C MET A 180 -23.81 -15.43 21.68
N ILE A 181 -24.81 -15.97 22.33
CA ILE A 181 -24.67 -16.82 23.52
C ILE A 181 -24.03 -18.18 23.15
N SER A 182 -24.32 -18.74 21.96
CA SER A 182 -23.78 -20.02 21.51
C SER A 182 -22.32 -19.87 21.04
N PRO A 183 -21.37 -20.69 21.54
CA PRO A 183 -19.98 -20.71 21.08
C PRO A 183 -19.86 -20.92 19.56
N GLN A 184 -20.72 -21.75 18.97
CA GLN A 184 -20.71 -22.04 17.53
C GLN A 184 -21.07 -20.80 16.70
N LYS A 185 -22.10 -20.04 17.14
CA LYS A 185 -22.48 -18.77 16.46
C LYS A 185 -21.37 -17.75 16.58
N ARG A 186 -20.69 -17.67 17.73
CA ARG A 186 -19.55 -16.77 17.95
C ARG A 186 -18.38 -17.10 17.03
N SER A 187 -17.95 -18.37 16.97
CA SER A 187 -16.88 -18.81 16.07
C SER A 187 -17.24 -18.56 14.60
N PHE A 188 -18.47 -18.84 14.20
CA PHE A 188 -18.95 -18.55 12.84
C PHE A 188 -18.87 -17.06 12.51
N PHE A 189 -19.34 -16.20 13.41
CA PHE A 189 -19.28 -14.74 13.21
C PHE A 189 -17.83 -14.23 13.11
N ILE A 190 -16.94 -14.68 14.00
CA ILE A 190 -15.54 -14.26 14.00
C ILE A 190 -14.84 -14.75 12.71
N PHE A 191 -15.09 -15.99 12.29
CA PHE A 191 -14.52 -16.53 11.04
C PHE A 191 -14.91 -15.69 9.82
N TRP A 192 -16.21 -15.42 9.63
CA TRP A 192 -16.68 -14.62 8.50
C TRP A 192 -16.30 -13.15 8.64
N GLY A 193 -16.27 -12.65 9.87
CA GLY A 193 -15.74 -11.31 10.16
C GLY A 193 -14.29 -11.16 9.75
N LEU A 194 -13.44 -12.17 10.01
CA LEU A 194 -12.04 -12.18 9.60
C LEU A 194 -11.90 -12.25 8.06
N ILE A 195 -12.72 -13.05 7.38
CA ILE A 195 -12.77 -13.07 5.91
C ILE A 195 -13.16 -11.70 5.36
N PHE A 196 -14.22 -11.11 5.90
CA PHE A 196 -14.67 -9.76 5.51
C PHE A 196 -13.57 -8.71 5.75
N ALA A 197 -12.97 -8.69 6.94
CA ALA A 197 -11.89 -7.76 7.27
C ALA A 197 -10.68 -7.92 6.34
N GLY A 198 -10.33 -9.17 5.98
CA GLY A 198 -9.27 -9.44 5.01
C GLY A 198 -9.61 -8.99 3.59
N CYS A 199 -10.82 -9.26 3.12
CA CYS A 199 -11.28 -8.78 1.81
C CYS A 199 -11.31 -7.25 1.75
N PHE A 200 -11.84 -6.60 2.79
CA PHE A 200 -11.85 -5.15 2.90
C PHE A 200 -10.44 -4.58 3.02
N GLY A 201 -9.54 -5.22 3.78
CA GLY A 201 -8.14 -4.83 3.86
C GLY A 201 -7.41 -4.97 2.52
N ALA A 202 -7.73 -5.99 1.73
CA ALA A 202 -7.20 -6.14 0.38
C ALA A 202 -7.71 -5.06 -0.57
N TYR A 203 -9.00 -4.72 -0.47
CA TYR A 203 -9.59 -3.60 -1.20
C TYR A 203 -8.89 -2.28 -0.82
N ALA A 204 -8.79 -1.98 0.47
CA ALA A 204 -8.11 -0.79 0.97
C ALA A 204 -6.61 -0.75 0.57
N LEU A 205 -5.92 -1.91 0.54
CA LEU A 205 -4.56 -1.99 0.01
C LEU A 205 -4.52 -1.60 -1.46
N GLY A 206 -5.42 -2.11 -2.28
CA GLY A 206 -5.50 -1.79 -3.71
C GLY A 206 -5.77 -0.31 -3.95
N SER A 207 -6.80 0.24 -3.33
CA SER A 207 -7.22 1.64 -3.48
C SER A 207 -6.15 2.63 -3.01
N ASN A 208 -5.49 2.36 -1.90
CA ASN A 208 -4.49 3.25 -1.31
C ASN A 208 -3.10 3.12 -1.97
N ASN A 209 -2.65 1.89 -2.21
CA ASN A 209 -1.25 1.64 -2.53
C ASN A 209 -0.96 1.49 -4.03
N VAL A 210 -1.97 1.41 -4.90
CA VAL A 210 -1.73 1.40 -6.35
C VAL A 210 -1.02 2.67 -6.82
N ALA A 211 -1.27 3.81 -6.17
CA ALA A 211 -0.58 5.06 -6.46
C ALA A 211 0.92 5.01 -6.13
N ASN A 212 1.34 4.20 -5.17
CA ASN A 212 2.76 4.00 -4.87
C ASN A 212 3.48 3.28 -6.02
N VAL A 213 2.78 2.48 -6.78
CA VAL A 213 3.31 1.66 -7.90
C VAL A 213 3.37 2.47 -9.19
N THR A 214 2.29 3.15 -9.52
CA THR A 214 2.10 3.78 -10.84
C THR A 214 1.88 5.28 -10.79
N GLY A 215 1.78 5.88 -9.60
CA GLY A 215 1.51 7.31 -9.44
C GLY A 215 2.56 8.22 -10.08
N VAL A 216 3.83 7.81 -10.09
CA VAL A 216 4.90 8.56 -10.76
C VAL A 216 4.74 8.56 -12.29
N TYR A 217 4.18 7.50 -12.87
CA TYR A 217 3.92 7.42 -14.32
C TYR A 217 2.65 8.18 -14.71
N VAL A 218 1.64 8.16 -13.85
CA VAL A 218 0.45 9.00 -14.04
C VAL A 218 0.82 10.47 -13.91
N GLY A 219 1.62 10.84 -12.91
CA GLY A 219 2.10 12.20 -12.69
C GLY A 219 3.01 12.72 -13.82
N SER A 220 3.80 11.85 -14.45
CA SER A 220 4.63 12.21 -15.63
C SER A 220 3.85 12.22 -16.95
N GLY A 221 2.57 11.86 -16.93
CA GLY A 221 1.73 11.80 -18.13
C GLY A 221 1.97 10.56 -19.02
N LEU A 222 2.75 9.58 -18.54
CA LEU A 222 3.03 8.34 -19.29
C LEU A 222 1.84 7.39 -19.29
N LEU A 223 1.05 7.37 -18.21
CA LEU A 223 -0.15 6.54 -18.05
C LEU A 223 -1.36 7.41 -17.70
N THR A 224 -2.53 7.01 -18.18
CA THR A 224 -3.79 7.51 -17.65
C THR A 224 -4.05 6.93 -16.25
N PRO A 225 -4.88 7.57 -15.40
CA PRO A 225 -5.22 7.02 -14.08
C PRO A 225 -5.77 5.60 -14.13
N PHE A 226 -6.63 5.30 -15.10
CA PHE A 226 -7.19 3.95 -15.27
C PHE A 226 -6.13 2.92 -15.66
N GLU A 227 -5.25 3.23 -16.61
CA GLU A 227 -4.13 2.34 -16.98
C GLU A 227 -3.18 2.12 -15.80
N GLY A 228 -2.89 3.19 -15.05
CA GLY A 228 -2.11 3.13 -13.82
C GLY A 228 -2.75 2.21 -12.78
N ALA A 229 -4.06 2.32 -12.55
CA ALA A 229 -4.80 1.47 -11.63
C ALA A 229 -4.78 0.00 -12.07
N LEU A 230 -4.98 -0.28 -13.36
CA LEU A 230 -5.01 -1.63 -13.89
C LEU A 230 -3.64 -2.29 -13.86
N ILE A 231 -2.61 -1.65 -14.41
CA ILE A 231 -1.23 -2.19 -14.44
C ILE A 231 -0.70 -2.35 -13.01
N GLY A 232 -0.89 -1.33 -12.17
CA GLY A 232 -0.44 -1.35 -10.79
C GLY A 232 -1.09 -2.48 -10.00
N SER A 233 -2.41 -2.65 -10.09
CA SER A 233 -3.13 -3.69 -9.37
C SER A 233 -2.80 -5.10 -9.86
N LEU A 234 -2.63 -5.32 -11.16
CA LEU A 234 -2.21 -6.60 -11.72
C LEU A 234 -0.79 -6.96 -11.27
N SER A 235 0.11 -5.98 -11.22
CA SER A 235 1.47 -6.21 -10.72
C SER A 235 1.48 -6.54 -9.22
N ILE A 236 0.67 -5.85 -8.39
CA ILE A 236 0.50 -6.17 -6.96
C ILE A 236 -0.06 -7.59 -6.81
N ALA A 237 -1.13 -7.93 -7.53
CA ALA A 237 -1.74 -9.25 -7.49
C ALA A 237 -0.75 -10.36 -7.89
N SER A 238 0.12 -10.12 -8.87
CA SER A 238 1.16 -11.06 -9.26
C SER A 238 2.14 -11.36 -8.14
N GLY A 239 2.55 -10.34 -7.36
CA GLY A 239 3.39 -10.49 -6.17
C GLY A 239 2.71 -11.29 -5.06
N VAL A 240 1.43 -11.01 -4.81
CA VAL A 240 0.60 -11.77 -3.85
C VAL A 240 0.57 -13.26 -4.20
N LEU A 241 0.35 -13.58 -5.47
CA LEU A 241 0.20 -14.96 -5.94
C LEU A 241 1.52 -15.74 -5.96
N THR A 242 2.66 -15.09 -6.20
CA THR A 242 3.93 -15.77 -6.47
C THR A 242 4.90 -15.80 -5.30
N TYR A 243 5.00 -14.74 -4.49
CA TYR A 243 6.09 -14.63 -3.50
C TYR A 243 5.64 -14.27 -2.07
N SER A 244 4.34 -14.18 -1.77
CA SER A 244 3.85 -13.72 -0.46
C SER A 244 4.02 -14.73 0.69
N LYS A 245 4.17 -16.02 0.40
CA LYS A 245 4.14 -17.10 1.42
C LYS A 245 5.20 -16.93 2.50
N LYS A 246 6.45 -16.66 2.10
CA LYS A 246 7.58 -16.51 3.04
C LYS A 246 7.33 -15.34 3.99
N VAL A 247 6.98 -14.18 3.44
CA VAL A 247 6.73 -12.96 4.22
C VAL A 247 5.53 -13.13 5.13
N MET A 248 4.42 -13.66 4.60
CA MET A 248 3.19 -13.91 5.37
C MET A 248 3.43 -14.83 6.57
N MET A 249 4.23 -15.90 6.41
CA MET A 249 4.55 -16.83 7.50
C MET A 249 5.52 -16.22 8.52
N THR A 250 6.43 -15.34 8.10
CA THR A 250 7.39 -14.68 9.00
C THR A 250 6.72 -13.56 9.79
N VAL A 251 6.10 -12.61 9.11
CA VAL A 251 5.44 -11.46 9.72
C VAL A 251 4.26 -11.90 10.59
N GLY A 252 3.46 -12.85 10.12
CA GLY A 252 2.34 -13.37 10.89
C GLY A 252 2.74 -14.09 12.19
N LYS A 253 4.00 -14.60 12.30
CA LYS A 253 4.52 -15.20 13.54
C LYS A 253 5.15 -14.15 14.48
N GLU A 254 5.71 -13.09 13.95
CA GLU A 254 6.33 -12.00 14.72
C GLU A 254 5.29 -11.10 15.39
N ILE A 255 4.13 -10.96 14.75
CA ILE A 255 2.95 -10.36 15.40
C ILE A 255 2.44 -11.39 16.41
N THR A 256 2.47 -11.05 17.68
CA THR A 256 2.09 -11.88 18.84
C THR A 256 0.89 -12.78 18.56
N PRO A 257 0.83 -13.99 19.13
CA PRO A 257 -0.31 -14.88 18.94
C PRO A 257 -1.59 -14.22 19.47
N LEU A 258 -2.33 -13.63 18.54
CA LEU A 258 -3.65 -13.08 18.80
C LEU A 258 -4.66 -14.22 18.77
N ASP A 259 -5.63 -14.21 19.70
CA ASP A 259 -6.81 -15.06 19.51
C ASP A 259 -7.60 -14.60 18.29
N GLU A 260 -8.52 -15.44 17.82
CA GLU A 260 -9.29 -15.23 16.60
C GLU A 260 -10.03 -13.88 16.60
N TYR A 261 -10.61 -13.51 17.76
CA TYR A 261 -11.33 -12.25 17.89
C TYR A 261 -10.39 -11.03 17.81
N ALA A 262 -9.26 -11.10 18.50
CA ALA A 262 -8.25 -10.06 18.46
C ALA A 262 -7.66 -9.88 17.05
N ALA A 263 -7.42 -10.98 16.34
CA ALA A 263 -6.95 -10.97 14.95
C ALA A 263 -7.98 -10.32 14.01
N PHE A 264 -9.26 -10.65 14.18
CA PHE A 264 -10.35 -10.02 13.43
C PHE A 264 -10.41 -8.50 13.66
N ILE A 265 -10.38 -8.06 14.92
CA ILE A 265 -10.44 -6.61 15.25
C ILE A 265 -9.20 -5.87 14.73
N ALA A 266 -8.01 -6.43 14.89
CA ALA A 266 -6.79 -5.82 14.37
C ALA A 266 -6.80 -5.68 12.86
N ALA A 267 -7.22 -6.71 12.12
CA ALA A 267 -7.34 -6.67 10.67
C ALA A 267 -8.39 -5.64 10.21
N LEU A 268 -9.56 -5.64 10.84
CA LEU A 268 -10.64 -4.70 10.50
C LEU A 268 -10.24 -3.25 10.77
N SER A 269 -9.60 -2.98 11.91
CA SER A 269 -9.14 -1.62 12.25
C SER A 269 -8.07 -1.12 11.29
N GLY A 270 -7.13 -1.99 10.90
CA GLY A 270 -6.12 -1.67 9.88
C GLY A 270 -6.75 -1.34 8.53
N ALA A 271 -7.72 -2.16 8.09
CA ALA A 271 -8.46 -1.95 6.84
C ALA A 271 -9.23 -0.61 6.85
N ILE A 272 -10.00 -0.33 7.89
CA ILE A 272 -10.74 0.93 8.06
C ILE A 272 -9.76 2.11 8.05
N THR A 273 -8.63 1.99 8.74
CA THR A 273 -7.63 3.06 8.79
C THR A 273 -7.09 3.37 7.39
N VAL A 274 -6.62 2.36 6.66
CA VAL A 274 -6.07 2.57 5.31
C VAL A 274 -7.12 3.19 4.40
N GLU A 275 -8.36 2.71 4.47
CA GLU A 275 -9.46 3.24 3.66
C GLU A 275 -9.80 4.70 4.01
N LEU A 276 -9.81 5.08 5.27
CA LEU A 276 -10.04 6.48 5.66
C LEU A 276 -8.99 7.42 5.05
N PHE A 277 -7.70 7.01 5.02
CA PHE A 277 -6.66 7.81 4.39
C PHE A 277 -6.73 7.78 2.85
N THR A 278 -7.30 6.73 2.25
CA THR A 278 -7.64 6.73 0.82
C THR A 278 -8.67 7.82 0.51
N GLN A 279 -9.70 7.99 1.35
CA GLN A 279 -10.70 9.04 1.17
C GLN A 279 -10.08 10.45 1.32
N VAL A 280 -9.00 10.59 2.11
CA VAL A 280 -8.21 11.85 2.21
C VAL A 280 -7.27 12.03 1.00
N GLY A 281 -7.09 10.98 0.18
CA GLY A 281 -6.21 10.99 -0.99
C GLY A 281 -4.73 10.91 -0.64
N VAL A 282 -4.37 10.30 0.48
CA VAL A 282 -2.96 10.16 0.92
C VAL A 282 -2.59 8.70 1.05
N PRO A 283 -1.56 8.23 0.34
CA PRO A 283 -1.05 6.88 0.51
C PRO A 283 -0.38 6.73 1.88
N VAL A 284 -0.85 5.75 2.65
CA VAL A 284 -0.32 5.41 3.96
C VAL A 284 0.24 3.99 3.99
N SER A 285 0.91 3.66 5.06
CA SER A 285 1.51 2.33 5.23
C SER A 285 0.52 1.33 5.80
N SER A 286 0.19 0.30 5.04
CA SER A 286 -0.60 -0.84 5.51
C SER A 286 0.05 -1.55 6.69
N SER A 287 1.40 -1.65 6.71
CA SER A 287 2.13 -2.24 7.83
C SER A 287 2.04 -1.40 9.10
N GLN A 288 2.03 -0.07 9.00
CA GLN A 288 1.80 0.82 10.15
C GLN A 288 0.38 0.69 10.69
N ALA A 289 -0.61 0.60 9.82
CA ALA A 289 -2.01 0.45 10.21
C ALA A 289 -2.28 -0.87 10.94
N ILE A 290 -1.76 -2.01 10.45
CA ILE A 290 -1.95 -3.30 11.14
C ILE A 290 -1.22 -3.36 12.48
N VAL A 291 0.00 -2.81 12.56
CA VAL A 291 0.75 -2.72 13.82
C VAL A 291 -0.01 -1.86 14.85
N GLY A 292 -0.57 -0.73 14.42
CA GLY A 292 -1.46 0.08 15.26
C GLY A 292 -2.69 -0.69 15.73
N GLY A 293 -3.35 -1.44 14.83
CA GLY A 293 -4.48 -2.29 15.15
C GLY A 293 -4.17 -3.34 16.21
N VAL A 294 -3.03 -4.04 16.06
CA VAL A 294 -2.54 -5.02 17.04
C VAL A 294 -2.20 -4.38 18.37
N ALA A 295 -1.55 -3.22 18.36
CA ALA A 295 -1.20 -2.49 19.58
C ALA A 295 -2.45 -2.04 20.35
N GLY A 296 -3.49 -1.55 19.66
CA GLY A 296 -4.74 -1.14 20.28
C GLY A 296 -5.51 -2.29 20.92
N VAL A 297 -5.58 -3.45 20.28
CA VAL A 297 -6.12 -4.69 20.91
C VAL A 297 -5.30 -5.08 22.12
N GLY A 298 -3.97 -4.94 22.04
CA GLY A 298 -3.07 -5.24 23.15
C GLY A 298 -3.30 -4.38 24.38
N LEU A 299 -3.56 -3.10 24.16
CA LEU A 299 -3.88 -2.19 25.26
C LEU A 299 -5.15 -2.63 26.03
N VAL A 300 -6.17 -3.11 25.31
CA VAL A 300 -7.40 -3.61 25.94
C VAL A 300 -7.16 -4.86 26.77
N LYS A 301 -6.31 -5.78 26.27
CA LYS A 301 -6.01 -7.05 26.95
C LYS A 301 -5.03 -6.90 28.13
N GLY A 302 -4.47 -5.70 28.34
CA GLY A 302 -3.41 -5.47 29.33
C GLY A 302 -2.11 -6.25 29.05
N ALA A 303 -1.99 -6.82 27.85
CA ALA A 303 -0.85 -7.61 27.44
C ALA A 303 0.10 -6.78 26.57
N ARG A 304 1.40 -7.02 26.71
CA ARG A 304 2.41 -6.53 25.76
C ARG A 304 2.32 -7.38 24.50
N THR A 305 1.42 -7.00 23.56
CA THR A 305 1.14 -7.75 22.33
C THR A 305 2.25 -7.65 21.30
N VAL A 306 3.14 -6.65 21.42
CA VAL A 306 4.31 -6.51 20.56
C VAL A 306 5.54 -6.33 21.44
N SER A 307 6.58 -7.14 21.23
CA SER A 307 7.80 -7.00 22.02
C SER A 307 8.49 -5.67 21.72
N ARG A 308 9.17 -5.10 22.72
CA ARG A 308 9.96 -3.87 22.53
C ARG A 308 10.98 -3.99 21.39
N GLN A 309 11.59 -5.17 21.24
CA GLN A 309 12.55 -5.43 20.17
C GLN A 309 11.89 -5.39 18.79
N THR A 310 10.70 -6.00 18.65
CA THR A 310 9.91 -5.95 17.41
C THR A 310 9.52 -4.52 17.09
N LEU A 311 9.05 -3.73 18.06
CA LEU A 311 8.70 -2.31 17.83
C LEU A 311 9.92 -1.51 17.36
N ILE A 312 11.10 -1.69 17.97
CA ILE A 312 12.32 -1.00 17.54
C ILE A 312 12.68 -1.39 16.10
N ARG A 313 12.64 -2.68 15.75
CA ARG A 313 12.90 -3.15 14.38
C ARG A 313 11.93 -2.53 13.36
N ILE A 314 10.65 -2.47 13.70
CA ILE A 314 9.62 -1.87 12.84
C ILE A 314 9.90 -0.38 12.64
N VAL A 315 10.16 0.37 13.71
CA VAL A 315 10.48 1.81 13.63
C VAL A 315 11.77 2.05 12.83
N MET A 316 12.80 1.24 13.05
CA MET A 316 14.04 1.31 12.27
C MET A 316 13.78 1.02 10.78
N GLY A 317 12.92 0.04 10.47
CA GLY A 317 12.48 -0.23 9.10
C GLY A 317 11.78 0.98 8.47
N TRP A 318 10.90 1.64 9.22
CA TRP A 318 10.18 2.83 8.72
C TRP A 318 11.09 4.04 8.47
N VAL A 319 12.17 4.20 9.23
CA VAL A 319 13.15 5.28 9.01
C VAL A 319 14.15 4.91 7.93
N SER A 320 14.63 3.68 7.90
CA SER A 320 15.65 3.25 6.92
C SER A 320 15.09 3.13 5.51
N THR A 321 13.83 2.73 5.36
CA THR A 321 13.20 2.53 4.04
C THR A 321 13.24 3.79 3.16
N PRO A 322 12.71 4.96 3.58
CA PRO A 322 12.74 6.15 2.73
C PRO A 322 14.15 6.68 2.50
N ILE A 323 15.05 6.55 3.47
CA ILE A 323 16.45 6.97 3.33
C ILE A 323 17.16 6.11 2.27
N SER A 324 17.06 4.79 2.38
CA SER A 324 17.69 3.87 1.43
C SER A 324 17.15 4.07 0.02
N ALA A 325 15.84 4.18 -0.14
CA ALA A 325 15.21 4.41 -1.43
C ALA A 325 15.62 5.77 -2.03
N GLY A 326 15.72 6.81 -1.20
CA GLY A 326 16.16 8.14 -1.63
C GLY A 326 17.62 8.15 -2.10
N VAL A 327 18.51 7.51 -1.36
CA VAL A 327 19.93 7.39 -1.75
C VAL A 327 20.07 6.62 -3.05
N ILE A 328 19.41 5.46 -3.18
CA ILE A 328 19.46 4.65 -4.41
C ILE A 328 18.91 5.46 -5.60
N SER A 329 17.78 6.17 -5.43
CA SER A 329 17.17 6.97 -6.48
C SER A 329 18.11 8.10 -6.94
N TYR A 330 18.70 8.84 -6.00
CA TYR A 330 19.65 9.91 -6.31
C TYR A 330 20.86 9.39 -7.08
N VAL A 331 21.43 8.26 -6.66
CA VAL A 331 22.60 7.64 -7.33
C VAL A 331 22.24 7.18 -8.73
N LEU A 332 21.11 6.48 -8.92
CA LEU A 332 20.68 6.02 -10.23
C LEU A 332 20.46 7.18 -11.20
N LEU A 333 19.76 8.25 -10.76
CA LEU A 333 19.54 9.42 -11.60
C LEU A 333 20.85 10.11 -11.97
N LYS A 334 21.78 10.25 -11.02
CA LYS A 334 23.09 10.86 -11.30
C LYS A 334 23.93 10.05 -12.29
N LEU A 335 23.72 8.74 -12.40
CA LEU A 335 24.48 7.87 -13.31
C LEU A 335 23.86 7.78 -14.70
N TYR A 336 22.54 7.92 -14.83
CA TYR A 336 21.83 7.55 -16.06
C TYR A 336 20.96 8.67 -16.65
N VAL A 337 20.77 9.77 -15.96
CA VAL A 337 20.06 10.97 -16.40
C VAL A 337 20.99 12.19 -16.35
#